data_57e456be77b49aaf3866325b9572b65f
#
_entry.id   57e456be77b49aaf3866325b9572b65f
#
_cell.length_a   1.000
_cell.length_b   1.000
_cell.length_c   1.000
_cell.angle_alpha   90.00
_cell.angle_beta   90.00
_cell.angle_gamma   90.00
#
_symmetry.space_group_name_H-M   'P 1'
#
loop_
_entity.id
_entity.type
_entity.pdbx_description
1 polymer ?
#
loop_
_entity_poly.entity_id
_entity_poly.type
_entity_poly.pdbx_seq_one_letter_code
_entity_poly.pdbx_strand_id
1 'polypeptide(L)'
;MKTIGVYTKDFSLYYDVLKVLRDRKIPYVSLSSFDNIPKKIGVILTSNKELHDAKTSKIIAADAYDSIDHAVDLALQMLDGKDLYSKVFIGIDPGEKPGIAVVGDDILLQKTFVDDPKKVITVVKRFLREHPAIQTIIRIGHGSVTIRNRIINSLISLGVPIEIVDETRTTPYEQRRHERDSEAAAAIALLRGGKVQRKLPLKPSKGEIRIIQERSRKLTKGKFSISEKTAKRVIKGDISLEEAVELEKKQC
;
A
#
# COMPACT_ATOMS: atom_id res chain seq x y z
N MET A 1 -25.64 -12.67 -19.22
CA MET A 1 -24.30 -12.36 -18.69
C MET A 1 -24.10 -10.85 -18.81
N LYS A 2 -23.64 -10.19 -17.76
CA LYS A 2 -23.33 -8.76 -17.81
C LYS A 2 -21.99 -8.55 -18.47
N THR A 3 -21.79 -7.38 -19.13
CA THR A 3 -20.56 -7.06 -19.87
C THR A 3 -20.09 -5.64 -19.55
N ILE A 4 -18.88 -5.30 -19.97
CA ILE A 4 -18.26 -3.99 -19.81
C ILE A 4 -18.82 -3.02 -20.86
N GLY A 5 -19.27 -1.83 -20.42
CA GLY A 5 -19.50 -0.68 -21.28
C GLY A 5 -18.23 0.19 -21.35
N VAL A 6 -17.97 0.81 -22.49
CA VAL A 6 -16.87 1.79 -22.62
C VAL A 6 -17.45 3.08 -23.16
N TYR A 7 -17.26 4.17 -22.40
CA TYR A 7 -17.64 5.51 -22.83
C TYR A 7 -16.59 6.52 -22.36
N THR A 8 -16.00 7.23 -23.29
CA THR A 8 -15.19 8.42 -23.02
C THR A 8 -15.08 9.28 -24.28
N LYS A 9 -14.97 10.58 -24.12
CA LYS A 9 -14.67 11.55 -25.19
C LYS A 9 -13.17 11.69 -25.45
N ASP A 10 -12.33 11.10 -24.55
CA ASP A 10 -10.89 11.05 -24.74
C ASP A 10 -10.52 9.89 -25.70
N PHE A 11 -10.19 10.23 -26.93
CA PHE A 11 -9.88 9.24 -27.98
C PHE A 11 -8.64 8.39 -27.65
N SER A 12 -7.64 8.97 -26.98
CA SER A 12 -6.44 8.21 -26.61
C SER A 12 -6.78 7.15 -25.58
N LEU A 13 -7.47 7.55 -24.49
CA LEU A 13 -7.92 6.65 -23.45
C LEU A 13 -8.86 5.56 -24.02
N TYR A 14 -9.79 5.97 -24.90
CA TYR A 14 -10.71 5.04 -25.54
C TYR A 14 -9.96 3.95 -26.31
N TYR A 15 -8.98 4.34 -27.14
CA TYR A 15 -8.17 3.40 -27.90
C TYR A 15 -7.41 2.43 -26.99
N ASP A 16 -6.77 2.94 -25.94
CA ASP A 16 -5.98 2.14 -25.00
C ASP A 16 -6.86 1.12 -24.25
N VAL A 17 -8.05 1.54 -23.80
CA VAL A 17 -9.03 0.64 -23.15
C VAL A 17 -9.47 -0.45 -24.12
N LEU A 18 -9.84 -0.10 -25.36
CA LEU A 18 -10.27 -1.08 -26.35
C LEU A 18 -9.16 -2.04 -26.73
N LYS A 19 -7.92 -1.59 -26.81
CA LYS A 19 -6.75 -2.42 -27.06
C LYS A 19 -6.62 -3.51 -26.02
N VAL A 20 -6.61 -3.14 -24.72
CA VAL A 20 -6.52 -4.10 -23.61
C VAL A 20 -7.68 -5.10 -23.63
N LEU A 21 -8.92 -4.61 -23.82
CA LEU A 21 -10.10 -5.49 -23.87
C LEU A 21 -10.02 -6.50 -25.03
N ARG A 22 -9.56 -6.09 -26.22
CA ARG A 22 -9.37 -6.96 -27.39
C ARG A 22 -8.25 -7.97 -27.19
N ASP A 23 -7.09 -7.51 -26.72
CA ASP A 23 -5.92 -8.38 -26.48
C ASP A 23 -6.24 -9.48 -25.48
N ARG A 24 -7.08 -9.16 -24.47
CA ARG A 24 -7.55 -10.11 -23.44
C ARG A 24 -8.83 -10.86 -23.83
N LYS A 25 -9.37 -10.63 -25.03
CA LYS A 25 -10.62 -11.24 -25.55
C LYS A 25 -11.82 -11.03 -24.62
N ILE A 26 -11.88 -9.88 -23.95
CA ILE A 26 -12.97 -9.52 -23.04
C ILE A 26 -14.09 -8.87 -23.86
N PRO A 27 -15.36 -9.36 -23.78
CA PRO A 27 -16.48 -8.76 -24.47
C PRO A 27 -16.82 -7.38 -23.89
N TYR A 28 -17.08 -6.41 -24.76
CA TYR A 28 -17.44 -5.05 -24.38
C TYR A 28 -18.49 -4.45 -25.31
N VAL A 29 -19.07 -3.33 -24.91
CA VAL A 29 -19.97 -2.51 -25.74
C VAL A 29 -19.53 -1.07 -25.67
N SER A 30 -19.29 -0.47 -26.84
CA SER A 30 -19.05 0.99 -26.93
C SER A 30 -20.38 1.72 -26.75
N LEU A 31 -20.39 2.69 -25.84
CA LEU A 31 -21.53 3.52 -25.54
C LEU A 31 -21.36 4.90 -26.19
N SER A 32 -22.45 5.51 -26.63
CA SER A 32 -22.46 6.87 -27.20
C SER A 32 -22.76 7.96 -26.15
N SER A 33 -23.39 7.57 -25.03
CA SER A 33 -23.70 8.45 -23.91
C SER A 33 -23.98 7.65 -22.65
N PHE A 34 -24.12 8.34 -21.49
CA PHE A 34 -24.61 7.74 -20.24
C PHE A 34 -26.15 7.67 -20.13
N ASP A 35 -26.90 8.25 -21.07
CA ASP A 35 -28.36 8.37 -20.95
C ASP A 35 -29.11 7.07 -21.26
N ASN A 36 -28.59 6.26 -22.19
CA ASN A 36 -29.22 5.02 -22.63
C ASN A 36 -28.28 3.81 -22.47
N ILE A 37 -28.03 3.42 -21.22
CA ILE A 37 -27.15 2.29 -20.90
C ILE A 37 -27.95 0.99 -21.06
N PRO A 38 -27.53 0.08 -21.98
CA PRO A 38 -28.21 -1.21 -22.15
C PRO A 38 -28.20 -2.03 -20.85
N LYS A 39 -29.29 -2.73 -20.53
CA LYS A 39 -29.43 -3.55 -19.30
C LYS A 39 -28.35 -4.63 -19.14
N LYS A 40 -27.72 -5.04 -20.22
CA LYS A 40 -26.60 -6.00 -20.21
C LYS A 40 -25.27 -5.41 -19.71
N ILE A 41 -25.15 -4.08 -19.60
CA ILE A 41 -23.94 -3.45 -19.05
C ILE A 41 -23.97 -3.59 -17.54
N GLY A 42 -22.90 -4.14 -16.99
CA GLY A 42 -22.72 -4.33 -15.54
C GLY A 42 -21.77 -3.34 -14.90
N VAL A 43 -20.82 -2.78 -15.71
CA VAL A 43 -19.85 -1.78 -15.28
C VAL A 43 -19.45 -0.95 -16.50
N ILE A 44 -19.09 0.32 -16.29
CA ILE A 44 -18.64 1.22 -17.35
C ILE A 44 -17.21 1.67 -17.08
N LEU A 45 -16.33 1.56 -18.10
CA LEU A 45 -15.02 2.21 -18.14
C LEU A 45 -15.15 3.56 -18.81
N THR A 46 -14.61 4.60 -18.16
CA THR A 46 -14.69 6.00 -18.63
C THR A 46 -13.41 6.76 -18.23
N SER A 47 -13.35 8.08 -18.44
CA SER A 47 -12.29 8.95 -17.91
C SER A 47 -12.70 9.58 -16.57
N ASN A 48 -11.71 10.00 -15.80
CA ASN A 48 -11.93 10.70 -14.53
C ASN A 48 -12.72 12.02 -14.71
N LYS A 49 -12.55 12.67 -15.86
CA LYS A 49 -13.28 13.91 -16.20
C LYS A 49 -14.78 13.70 -16.36
N GLU A 50 -15.19 12.50 -16.75
CA GLU A 50 -16.57 12.15 -17.12
C GLU A 50 -17.32 11.42 -16.01
N LEU A 51 -16.64 11.09 -14.90
CA LEU A 51 -17.25 10.40 -13.75
C LEU A 51 -18.50 11.13 -13.19
N HIS A 52 -18.46 12.46 -13.19
CA HIS A 52 -19.55 13.29 -12.66
C HIS A 52 -20.81 13.27 -13.52
N ASP A 53 -20.69 12.93 -14.80
CA ASP A 53 -21.81 12.89 -15.74
C ASP A 53 -22.59 11.56 -15.65
N ALA A 54 -22.05 10.58 -14.94
CA ALA A 54 -22.64 9.24 -14.86
C ALA A 54 -23.67 9.12 -13.75
N LYS A 55 -24.86 8.62 -14.08
CA LYS A 55 -25.95 8.35 -13.14
C LYS A 55 -25.90 6.93 -12.55
N THR A 56 -24.75 6.25 -12.60
CA THR A 56 -24.55 4.88 -12.12
C THR A 56 -23.37 4.79 -11.16
N SER A 57 -23.52 3.98 -10.11
CA SER A 57 -22.42 3.69 -9.16
C SER A 57 -21.42 2.65 -9.67
N LYS A 58 -21.75 1.95 -10.77
CA LYS A 58 -20.90 0.90 -11.36
C LYS A 58 -20.08 1.47 -12.53
N ILE A 59 -19.17 2.37 -12.19
CA ILE A 59 -18.33 3.08 -13.15
C ILE A 59 -16.90 3.18 -12.63
N ILE A 60 -15.93 3.06 -13.52
CA ILE A 60 -14.49 3.11 -13.23
C ILE A 60 -13.83 4.09 -14.18
N ALA A 61 -13.10 5.07 -13.63
CA ALA A 61 -12.23 5.93 -14.43
C ALA A 61 -10.94 5.17 -14.76
N ALA A 62 -10.74 4.84 -16.01
CA ALA A 62 -9.60 4.03 -16.43
C ALA A 62 -8.25 4.79 -16.33
N ASP A 63 -8.28 6.12 -16.45
CA ASP A 63 -7.12 7.02 -16.30
C ASP A 63 -6.78 7.37 -14.83
N ALA A 64 -7.56 6.88 -13.87
CA ALA A 64 -7.27 7.06 -12.45
C ALA A 64 -6.26 6.03 -11.90
N TYR A 65 -5.86 5.05 -12.71
CA TYR A 65 -4.97 3.95 -12.32
C TYR A 65 -3.65 4.00 -13.11
N ASP A 66 -2.62 3.35 -12.55
CA ASP A 66 -1.28 3.31 -13.16
C ASP A 66 -1.24 2.52 -14.49
N SER A 67 -2.26 1.70 -14.75
CA SER A 67 -2.42 0.98 -16.02
C SER A 67 -3.89 0.72 -16.34
N ILE A 68 -4.19 0.70 -17.64
CA ILE A 68 -5.52 0.32 -18.14
C ILE A 68 -5.86 -1.13 -17.78
N ASP A 69 -4.87 -2.03 -17.76
CA ASP A 69 -5.06 -3.41 -17.31
C ASP A 69 -5.63 -3.50 -15.92
N HIS A 70 -5.15 -2.68 -14.98
CA HIS A 70 -5.68 -2.62 -13.62
C HIS A 70 -7.14 -2.17 -13.59
N ALA A 71 -7.49 -1.13 -14.33
CA ALA A 71 -8.88 -0.67 -14.43
C ALA A 71 -9.81 -1.76 -15.01
N VAL A 72 -9.33 -2.51 -16.00
CA VAL A 72 -10.07 -3.64 -16.59
C VAL A 72 -10.23 -4.79 -15.59
N ASP A 73 -9.20 -5.10 -14.78
CA ASP A 73 -9.29 -6.13 -13.73
C ASP A 73 -10.36 -5.76 -12.68
N LEU A 74 -10.41 -4.50 -12.26
CA LEU A 74 -11.44 -4.00 -11.36
C LEU A 74 -12.84 -4.11 -11.99
N ALA A 75 -12.96 -3.77 -13.26
CA ALA A 75 -14.24 -3.90 -13.98
C ALA A 75 -14.73 -5.36 -14.02
N LEU A 76 -13.84 -6.32 -14.26
CA LEU A 76 -14.17 -7.74 -14.20
C LEU A 76 -14.61 -8.18 -12.81
N GLN A 77 -13.92 -7.74 -11.76
CA GLN A 77 -14.31 -8.04 -10.38
C GLN A 77 -15.71 -7.50 -10.05
N MET A 78 -16.04 -6.27 -10.50
CA MET A 78 -17.38 -5.71 -10.34
C MET A 78 -18.45 -6.52 -11.10
N LEU A 79 -18.13 -7.05 -12.27
CA LEU A 79 -19.03 -7.92 -13.02
C LEU A 79 -19.30 -9.23 -12.31
N ASP A 80 -18.30 -9.78 -11.63
CA ASP A 80 -18.40 -11.02 -10.83
C ASP A 80 -19.16 -10.82 -9.50
N GLY A 81 -19.69 -9.61 -9.26
CA GLY A 81 -20.47 -9.30 -8.06
C GLY A 81 -19.63 -9.13 -6.81
N LYS A 82 -18.32 -8.94 -6.93
CA LYS A 82 -17.46 -8.55 -5.81
C LYS A 82 -17.73 -7.07 -5.51
N ASP A 83 -18.13 -6.78 -4.28
CA ASP A 83 -18.28 -5.40 -3.83
C ASP A 83 -16.90 -4.74 -3.79
N LEU A 84 -16.76 -3.61 -4.53
CA LEU A 84 -15.59 -2.78 -4.48
C LEU A 84 -15.79 -1.70 -3.42
N TYR A 85 -14.78 -1.50 -2.60
CA TYR A 85 -14.75 -0.32 -1.74
C TYR A 85 -14.56 0.94 -2.58
N SER A 86 -15.20 2.04 -2.20
CA SER A 86 -14.95 3.33 -2.85
C SER A 86 -13.51 3.78 -2.58
N LYS A 87 -13.06 3.62 -1.32
CA LYS A 87 -11.70 3.94 -0.90
C LYS A 87 -11.17 2.90 0.07
N VAL A 88 -9.93 2.50 -0.15
CA VAL A 88 -9.18 1.69 0.81
C VAL A 88 -7.92 2.44 1.24
N PHE A 89 -7.69 2.50 2.53
CA PHE A 89 -6.47 3.00 3.13
C PHE A 89 -5.71 1.85 3.79
N ILE A 90 -4.44 1.68 3.43
CA ILE A 90 -3.55 0.73 4.10
C ILE A 90 -2.63 1.54 4.99
N GLY A 91 -2.88 1.51 6.30
CA GLY A 91 -2.05 2.15 7.32
C GLY A 91 -0.88 1.24 7.71
N ILE A 92 0.29 1.81 7.88
CA ILE A 92 1.50 1.09 8.30
C ILE A 92 2.16 1.89 9.42
N ASP A 93 2.31 1.27 10.59
CA ASP A 93 3.14 1.78 11.67
C ASP A 93 4.57 1.22 11.50
N PRO A 94 5.56 2.06 11.11
CA PRO A 94 6.89 1.60 10.75
C PRO A 94 7.78 1.41 11.98
N GLY A 95 7.82 0.19 12.48
CA GLY A 95 8.71 -0.27 13.54
C GLY A 95 9.56 -1.45 13.08
N GLU A 96 10.23 -2.12 14.03
CA GLU A 96 10.89 -3.40 13.76
C GLU A 96 9.91 -4.52 13.53
N LYS A 97 8.77 -4.43 14.20
CA LYS A 97 7.58 -5.26 13.97
C LYS A 97 6.47 -4.36 13.44
N PRO A 98 6.48 -4.03 12.14
CA PRO A 98 5.49 -3.13 11.58
C PRO A 98 4.07 -3.62 11.77
N GLY A 99 3.21 -2.74 12.29
CA GLY A 99 1.77 -2.94 12.27
C GLY A 99 1.21 -2.56 10.90
N ILE A 100 0.19 -3.28 10.43
CA ILE A 100 -0.48 -3.02 9.15
C ILE A 100 -1.98 -3.15 9.35
N ALA A 101 -2.74 -2.16 8.90
CA ALA A 101 -4.19 -2.18 8.96
C ALA A 101 -4.79 -1.76 7.62
N VAL A 102 -5.97 -2.30 7.32
CA VAL A 102 -6.76 -1.94 6.13
C VAL A 102 -8.08 -1.36 6.58
N VAL A 103 -8.38 -0.16 6.10
CA VAL A 103 -9.65 0.53 6.32
C VAL A 103 -10.30 0.76 4.96
N GLY A 104 -11.51 0.24 4.76
CA GLY A 104 -12.30 0.41 3.55
C GLY A 104 -13.60 1.14 3.87
N ASP A 105 -13.88 2.25 3.17
CA ASP A 105 -15.06 3.09 3.38
C ASP A 105 -15.32 3.40 4.87
N ASP A 106 -14.25 3.83 5.56
CA ASP A 106 -14.19 4.19 6.99
C ASP A 106 -14.41 3.01 7.98
N ILE A 107 -14.45 1.76 7.51
CA ILE A 107 -14.57 0.56 8.33
C ILE A 107 -13.22 -0.16 8.40
N LEU A 108 -12.77 -0.51 9.60
CA LEU A 108 -11.59 -1.36 9.78
C LEU A 108 -11.90 -2.78 9.28
N LEU A 109 -11.24 -3.19 8.20
CA LEU A 109 -11.46 -4.49 7.55
C LEU A 109 -10.53 -5.56 8.11
N GLN A 110 -9.26 -5.22 8.28
CA GLN A 110 -8.25 -6.16 8.75
C GLN A 110 -7.09 -5.45 9.41
N LYS A 111 -6.48 -6.08 10.42
CA LYS A 111 -5.23 -5.63 11.03
C LYS A 111 -4.29 -6.81 11.26
N THR A 112 -2.99 -6.57 11.15
CA THR A 112 -1.93 -7.57 11.38
C THR A 112 -0.61 -6.87 11.74
N PHE A 113 0.38 -7.64 12.08
CA PHE A 113 1.77 -7.18 12.21
C PHE A 113 2.70 -8.17 11.52
N VAL A 114 3.91 -7.74 11.22
CA VAL A 114 4.98 -8.58 10.69
C VAL A 114 6.22 -8.47 11.58
N ASP A 115 6.99 -9.54 11.65
CA ASP A 115 8.21 -9.65 12.46
C ASP A 115 9.46 -9.06 11.77
N ASP A 116 9.36 -8.77 10.46
CA ASP A 116 10.42 -8.14 9.65
C ASP A 116 9.81 -7.12 8.69
N PRO A 117 10.34 -5.88 8.67
CA PRO A 117 9.94 -4.86 7.69
C PRO A 117 10.00 -5.30 6.21
N LYS A 118 10.84 -6.29 5.87
CA LYS A 118 10.89 -6.87 4.52
C LYS A 118 9.59 -7.58 4.11
N LYS A 119 8.83 -8.08 5.08
CA LYS A 119 7.56 -8.80 4.84
C LYS A 119 6.38 -7.87 4.57
N VAL A 120 6.51 -6.57 4.84
CA VAL A 120 5.43 -5.58 4.65
C VAL A 120 4.92 -5.61 3.22
N ILE A 121 5.79 -5.62 2.21
CA ILE A 121 5.38 -5.63 0.80
C ILE A 121 4.53 -6.85 0.46
N THR A 122 4.82 -8.01 1.02
CA THR A 122 4.05 -9.25 0.79
C THR A 122 2.64 -9.14 1.37
N VAL A 123 2.52 -8.57 2.59
CA VAL A 123 1.22 -8.34 3.23
C VAL A 123 0.42 -7.29 2.47
N VAL A 124 1.04 -6.17 2.08
CA VAL A 124 0.38 -5.12 1.29
C VAL A 124 -0.13 -5.66 -0.05
N LYS A 125 0.68 -6.44 -0.77
CA LYS A 125 0.23 -7.11 -2.02
C LYS A 125 -0.97 -8.04 -1.80
N ARG A 126 -1.00 -8.75 -0.67
CA ARG A 126 -2.15 -9.58 -0.31
C ARG A 126 -3.38 -8.71 -0.07
N PHE A 127 -3.27 -7.66 0.73
CA PHE A 127 -4.39 -6.76 1.05
C PHE A 127 -4.95 -6.05 -0.17
N LEU A 128 -4.10 -5.63 -1.11
CA LEU A 128 -4.53 -5.05 -2.38
C LEU A 128 -5.40 -6.02 -3.21
N ARG A 129 -5.14 -7.33 -3.12
CA ARG A 129 -5.95 -8.36 -3.80
C ARG A 129 -7.23 -8.72 -3.04
N GLU A 130 -7.16 -8.74 -1.69
CA GLU A 130 -8.29 -9.12 -0.83
C GLU A 130 -9.33 -8.00 -0.72
N HIS A 131 -8.90 -6.73 -0.84
CA HIS A 131 -9.74 -5.55 -0.68
C HIS A 131 -9.67 -4.64 -1.90
N PRO A 132 -10.25 -5.05 -3.04
CA PRO A 132 -10.25 -4.24 -4.25
C PRO A 132 -11.07 -2.95 -4.03
N ALA A 133 -10.57 -1.82 -4.53
CA ALA A 133 -11.18 -0.52 -4.34
C ALA A 133 -11.03 0.36 -5.58
N ILE A 134 -11.93 1.34 -5.73
CA ILE A 134 -11.83 2.37 -6.77
C ILE A 134 -10.58 3.23 -6.54
N GLN A 135 -10.27 3.52 -5.27
CA GLN A 135 -9.07 4.25 -4.89
C GLN A 135 -8.40 3.58 -3.70
N THR A 136 -7.11 3.29 -3.81
CA THR A 136 -6.29 2.80 -2.70
C THR A 136 -5.14 3.76 -2.42
N ILE A 137 -4.88 4.04 -1.13
CA ILE A 137 -3.77 4.87 -0.68
C ILE A 137 -3.05 4.14 0.46
N ILE A 138 -1.72 4.07 0.40
CA ILE A 138 -0.90 3.55 1.49
C ILE A 138 -0.46 4.74 2.35
N ARG A 139 -0.69 4.66 3.67
CA ARG A 139 -0.31 5.67 4.65
C ARG A 139 0.67 5.10 5.65
N ILE A 140 1.79 5.78 5.84
CA ILE A 140 2.89 5.30 6.68
C ILE A 140 3.20 6.35 7.74
N GLY A 141 3.23 5.92 8.99
CA GLY A 141 3.54 6.77 10.12
C GLY A 141 5.01 7.22 10.17
N HIS A 142 5.33 8.08 11.11
CA HIS A 142 6.66 8.69 11.22
C HIS A 142 7.72 7.69 11.69
N GLY A 143 7.51 6.95 12.75
CA GLY A 143 8.36 5.90 13.31
C GLY A 143 9.88 6.08 13.14
N SER A 144 10.63 4.98 13.06
CA SER A 144 12.04 4.99 12.69
C SER A 144 12.23 5.41 11.24
N VAL A 145 12.89 6.54 11.00
CA VAL A 145 13.04 7.17 9.68
C VAL A 145 13.66 6.20 8.66
N THR A 146 14.70 5.46 9.04
CA THR A 146 15.37 4.54 8.11
C THR A 146 14.52 3.32 7.80
N ILE A 147 13.81 2.74 8.79
CA ILE A 147 12.89 1.61 8.59
C ILE A 147 11.71 2.06 7.73
N ARG A 148 11.10 3.21 8.05
CA ARG A 148 10.03 3.80 7.25
C ARG A 148 10.46 3.97 5.79
N ASN A 149 11.61 4.60 5.56
CA ASN A 149 12.10 4.85 4.20
C ASN A 149 12.40 3.54 3.45
N ARG A 150 12.87 2.50 4.15
CA ARG A 150 13.08 1.17 3.59
C ARG A 150 11.75 0.53 3.15
N ILE A 151 10.73 0.61 3.99
CA ILE A 151 9.39 0.13 3.67
C ILE A 151 8.84 0.89 2.46
N ILE A 152 8.88 2.22 2.48
CA ILE A 152 8.43 3.08 1.36
C ILE A 152 9.11 2.67 0.06
N ASN A 153 10.44 2.55 0.08
CA ASN A 153 11.22 2.20 -1.13
C ASN A 153 10.85 0.82 -1.71
N SER A 154 10.42 -0.11 -0.86
CA SER A 154 9.92 -1.41 -1.33
C SER A 154 8.52 -1.32 -1.93
N LEU A 155 7.67 -0.43 -1.42
CA LEU A 155 6.27 -0.29 -1.83
C LEU A 155 6.09 0.59 -3.08
N ILE A 156 7.03 1.49 -3.40
CA ILE A 156 6.95 2.38 -4.58
C ILE A 156 6.74 1.59 -5.88
N SER A 157 7.33 0.39 -5.99
CA SER A 157 7.17 -0.47 -7.18
C SER A 157 5.76 -1.00 -7.39
N LEU A 158 4.85 -0.83 -6.42
CA LEU A 158 3.45 -1.24 -6.53
C LEU A 158 2.60 -0.22 -7.31
N GLY A 159 3.11 1.00 -7.56
CA GLY A 159 2.38 2.06 -8.24
C GLY A 159 1.21 2.65 -7.45
N VAL A 160 1.00 2.24 -6.21
CA VAL A 160 -0.07 2.75 -5.34
C VAL A 160 0.40 4.05 -4.67
N PRO A 161 -0.41 5.13 -4.64
CA PRO A 161 -0.08 6.36 -3.93
C PRO A 161 0.33 6.12 -2.47
N ILE A 162 1.46 6.71 -2.07
CA ILE A 162 1.99 6.59 -0.71
C ILE A 162 2.01 7.96 -0.05
N GLU A 163 1.55 8.04 1.20
CA GLU A 163 1.55 9.24 2.04
C GLU A 163 2.32 8.98 3.34
N ILE A 164 3.14 9.94 3.78
CA ILE A 164 3.75 9.94 5.12
C ILE A 164 2.86 10.77 6.05
N VAL A 165 2.45 10.16 7.15
CA VAL A 165 1.50 10.72 8.12
C VAL A 165 2.25 11.21 9.35
N ASP A 166 1.90 12.41 9.85
CA ASP A 166 2.39 12.94 11.11
C ASP A 166 1.46 12.50 12.27
N GLU A 167 1.95 11.62 13.11
CA GLU A 167 1.22 11.05 14.25
C GLU A 167 1.25 11.95 15.50
N THR A 168 2.00 13.05 15.51
CA THR A 168 2.18 13.90 16.71
C THR A 168 0.88 14.51 17.23
N ARG A 169 -0.20 14.40 16.47
CA ARG A 169 -1.53 14.91 16.80
C ARG A 169 -2.51 13.86 17.30
N THR A 170 -2.09 12.59 17.44
CA THR A 170 -2.95 11.52 17.94
C THR A 170 -2.62 11.22 19.39
N THR A 171 -3.59 11.41 20.30
CA THR A 171 -3.46 11.08 21.74
C THR A 171 -3.37 9.55 21.89
N PRO A 172 -2.38 9.02 22.63
CA PRO A 172 -2.28 7.57 22.84
C PRO A 172 -3.39 7.08 23.77
N TYR A 173 -4.16 6.11 23.32
CA TYR A 173 -5.00 5.30 24.19
C TYR A 173 -4.11 4.23 24.84
N GLU A 174 -4.18 4.05 26.17
CA GLU A 174 -3.36 3.09 26.91
C GLU A 174 -3.81 1.65 26.66
N GLN A 175 -3.02 0.86 25.87
CA GLN A 175 -3.23 -0.59 25.76
C GLN A 175 -1.93 -1.38 25.51
N ARG A 176 -1.98 -2.72 25.64
CA ARG A 176 -0.85 -3.65 25.62
C ARG A 176 -0.01 -3.60 24.33
N ARG A 177 1.32 -3.75 24.42
CA ARG A 177 2.31 -3.44 23.38
C ARG A 177 2.04 -4.06 21.98
N HIS A 178 1.48 -5.27 21.88
CA HIS A 178 1.22 -5.93 20.59
C HIS A 178 -0.13 -5.55 19.95
N GLU A 179 -1.09 -5.11 20.76
CA GLU A 179 -2.35 -4.53 20.24
C GLU A 179 -2.14 -3.10 19.75
N ARG A 180 -1.17 -2.37 20.34
CA ARG A 180 -0.86 -0.97 19.99
C ARG A 180 -0.39 -0.80 18.55
N ASP A 181 0.49 -1.66 18.04
CA ASP A 181 1.09 -1.49 16.71
C ASP A 181 0.03 -1.62 15.58
N SER A 182 -0.94 -2.52 15.74
CA SER A 182 -2.02 -2.69 14.77
C SER A 182 -3.14 -1.64 14.92
N GLU A 183 -3.35 -1.10 16.12
CA GLU A 183 -4.27 0.02 16.36
C GLU A 183 -3.68 1.34 15.90
N ALA A 184 -2.37 1.56 16.13
CA ALA A 184 -1.64 2.67 15.55
C ALA A 184 -1.72 2.67 14.01
N ALA A 185 -1.54 1.51 13.38
CA ALA A 185 -1.69 1.37 11.93
C ALA A 185 -3.11 1.72 11.44
N ALA A 186 -4.16 1.36 12.19
CA ALA A 186 -5.52 1.73 11.85
C ALA A 186 -5.76 3.24 11.97
N ALA A 187 -5.23 3.89 13.00
CA ALA A 187 -5.27 5.35 13.15
C ALA A 187 -4.51 6.05 12.01
N ILE A 188 -3.31 5.57 11.68
CA ILE A 188 -2.50 6.07 10.56
C ILE A 188 -3.27 5.96 9.23
N ALA A 189 -4.03 4.87 9.01
CA ALA A 189 -4.83 4.69 7.81
C ALA A 189 -5.86 5.81 7.58
N LEU A 190 -6.36 6.44 8.64
CA LEU A 190 -7.38 7.50 8.57
C LEU A 190 -6.79 8.92 8.49
N LEU A 191 -5.50 9.10 8.80
CA LEU A 191 -4.85 10.42 8.79
C LEU A 191 -4.36 10.77 7.38
N ARG A 192 -4.49 12.04 6.99
CA ARG A 192 -3.91 12.54 5.74
C ARG A 192 -2.43 12.85 5.93
N GLY A 193 -1.62 12.56 4.91
CA GLY A 193 -0.18 12.77 4.92
C GLY A 193 0.38 13.49 3.70
N GLY A 194 1.69 13.70 3.70
CA GLY A 194 2.42 14.23 2.56
C GLY A 194 2.71 13.14 1.52
N LYS A 195 2.46 13.41 0.25
CA LYS A 195 2.68 12.45 -0.84
C LYS A 195 4.17 12.13 -1.05
N VAL A 196 4.48 10.86 -1.25
CA VAL A 196 5.82 10.39 -1.62
C VAL A 196 5.88 10.17 -3.13
N GLN A 197 6.80 10.86 -3.82
CA GLN A 197 6.94 10.80 -5.28
C GLN A 197 8.18 10.04 -5.75
N ARG A 198 9.14 9.76 -4.85
CA ARG A 198 10.42 9.15 -5.20
C ARG A 198 10.98 8.33 -4.04
N LYS A 199 11.95 7.48 -4.34
CA LYS A 199 12.70 6.74 -3.31
C LYS A 199 13.36 7.69 -2.32
N LEU A 200 13.32 7.30 -1.04
CA LEU A 200 13.86 8.06 0.07
C LEU A 200 15.23 7.52 0.49
N PRO A 201 16.15 8.40 0.96
CA PRO A 201 17.50 7.99 1.35
C PRO A 201 17.48 7.11 2.60
N LEU A 202 18.34 6.08 2.63
CA LEU A 202 18.57 5.22 3.80
C LEU A 202 19.80 5.72 4.56
N LYS A 203 19.58 6.70 5.45
CA LYS A 203 20.63 7.30 6.28
C LYS A 203 20.36 7.03 7.76
N PRO A 204 20.90 5.93 8.34
CA PRO A 204 20.71 5.62 9.74
C PRO A 204 21.22 6.75 10.66
N SER A 205 20.39 7.17 11.60
CA SER A 205 20.73 8.16 12.61
C SER A 205 21.59 7.53 13.72
N LYS A 206 22.30 8.37 14.48
CA LYS A 206 23.07 7.90 15.65
C LYS A 206 22.19 7.17 16.68
N GLY A 207 20.95 7.64 16.86
CA GLY A 207 19.98 7.00 17.77
C GLY A 207 19.58 5.59 17.29
N GLU A 208 19.26 5.43 16.02
CA GLU A 208 18.95 4.11 15.46
C GLU A 208 20.14 3.14 15.56
N ILE A 209 21.35 3.62 15.29
CA ILE A 209 22.58 2.81 15.43
C ILE A 209 22.75 2.33 16.87
N ARG A 210 22.61 3.25 17.85
CA ARG A 210 22.74 2.93 19.27
C ARG A 210 21.72 1.88 19.71
N ILE A 211 20.47 2.00 19.30
CA ILE A 211 19.40 1.02 19.62
C ILE A 211 19.80 -0.38 19.13
N ILE A 212 20.28 -0.49 17.90
CA ILE A 212 20.70 -1.79 17.33
C ILE A 212 21.94 -2.35 18.06
N GLN A 213 22.91 -1.50 18.41
CA GLN A 213 24.07 -1.92 19.22
C GLN A 213 23.66 -2.41 20.61
N GLU A 214 22.75 -1.72 21.30
CA GLU A 214 22.23 -2.14 22.61
C GLU A 214 21.51 -3.51 22.51
N ARG A 215 20.78 -3.76 21.42
CA ARG A 215 20.12 -5.04 21.17
C ARG A 215 21.11 -6.16 20.90
N SER A 216 22.11 -5.89 20.08
CA SER A 216 23.16 -6.88 19.85
C SER A 216 23.86 -7.28 21.16
N ARG A 217 24.07 -6.30 22.05
CA ARG A 217 24.62 -6.55 23.38
C ARG A 217 23.71 -7.43 24.26
N LYS A 218 22.38 -7.23 24.17
CA LYS A 218 21.42 -8.11 24.86
C LYS A 218 21.45 -9.53 24.31
N LEU A 219 21.49 -9.72 22.97
CA LEU A 219 21.60 -11.02 22.33
C LEU A 219 22.88 -11.76 22.73
N THR A 220 24.00 -11.05 22.87
CA THR A 220 25.29 -11.62 23.29
C THR A 220 25.41 -11.77 24.82
N LYS A 221 24.32 -11.55 25.56
CA LYS A 221 24.31 -11.59 27.05
C LYS A 221 25.38 -10.67 27.67
N GLY A 222 25.60 -9.50 27.04
CA GLY A 222 26.56 -8.50 27.52
C GLY A 222 28.01 -8.68 27.08
N LYS A 223 28.35 -9.77 26.36
CA LYS A 223 29.74 -10.08 26.00
C LYS A 223 30.36 -9.03 25.07
N PHE A 224 29.61 -8.61 24.05
CA PHE A 224 30.02 -7.54 23.10
C PHE A 224 28.81 -6.90 22.46
N SER A 225 29.04 -5.80 21.73
CA SER A 225 28.07 -5.18 20.81
C SER A 225 28.67 -5.07 19.42
N ILE A 226 27.82 -5.13 18.40
CA ILE A 226 28.28 -4.99 17.01
C ILE A 226 28.81 -3.58 16.73
N SER A 227 29.72 -3.47 15.75
CA SER A 227 30.30 -2.19 15.32
C SER A 227 29.25 -1.25 14.70
N GLU A 228 29.53 0.05 14.65
CA GLU A 228 28.66 1.03 13.99
C GLU A 228 28.45 0.67 12.51
N LYS A 229 29.50 0.22 11.83
CA LYS A 229 29.44 -0.21 10.43
C LYS A 229 28.47 -1.36 10.23
N THR A 230 28.54 -2.35 11.08
CA THR A 230 27.67 -3.53 11.05
C THR A 230 26.22 -3.16 11.44
N ALA A 231 26.03 -2.30 12.45
CA ALA A 231 24.71 -1.80 12.83
C ALA A 231 24.02 -1.06 11.67
N LYS A 232 24.75 -0.23 10.91
CA LYS A 232 24.21 0.42 9.71
C LYS A 232 23.71 -0.56 8.66
N ARG A 233 24.40 -1.70 8.47
CA ARG A 233 23.96 -2.76 7.54
C ARG A 233 22.67 -3.42 8.01
N VAL A 234 22.53 -3.69 9.30
CA VAL A 234 21.29 -4.23 9.89
C VAL A 234 20.12 -3.26 9.67
N ILE A 235 20.29 -1.97 9.98
CA ILE A 235 19.23 -0.97 9.84
C ILE A 235 18.80 -0.83 8.37
N LYS A 236 19.74 -0.86 7.43
CA LYS A 236 19.45 -0.84 5.99
C LYS A 236 18.81 -2.14 5.48
N GLY A 237 18.84 -3.21 6.29
CA GLY A 237 18.30 -4.50 5.92
C GLY A 237 19.20 -5.35 5.04
N ASP A 238 20.48 -5.03 4.97
CA ASP A 238 21.46 -5.81 4.22
C ASP A 238 21.70 -7.18 4.88
N ILE A 239 21.70 -7.21 6.21
CA ILE A 239 21.85 -8.41 7.04
C ILE A 239 20.86 -8.38 8.22
N SER A 240 20.55 -9.54 8.82
CA SER A 240 19.80 -9.63 10.06
C SER A 240 20.66 -9.27 11.27
N LEU A 241 20.04 -9.06 12.43
CA LEU A 241 20.76 -8.78 13.67
C LEU A 241 21.56 -10.02 14.14
N GLU A 242 20.98 -11.20 13.97
CA GLU A 242 21.60 -12.49 14.28
C GLU A 242 22.84 -12.72 13.41
N GLU A 243 22.72 -12.52 12.09
CA GLU A 243 23.85 -12.60 11.16
C GLU A 243 24.95 -11.59 11.51
N ALA A 244 24.57 -10.38 11.92
CA ALA A 244 25.50 -9.34 12.34
C ALA A 244 26.32 -9.75 13.58
N VAL A 245 25.65 -10.36 14.57
CA VAL A 245 26.30 -10.88 15.78
C VAL A 245 27.26 -12.02 15.46
N GLU A 246 26.87 -12.94 14.59
CA GLU A 246 27.76 -14.06 14.17
C GLU A 246 28.97 -13.57 13.36
N LEU A 247 28.80 -12.53 12.54
CA LEU A 247 29.94 -11.94 11.81
C LEU A 247 30.97 -11.29 12.74
N GLU A 248 30.52 -10.51 13.73
CA GLU A 248 31.42 -9.86 14.71
C GLU A 248 32.10 -10.88 15.63
N LYS A 249 31.38 -11.95 16.01
CA LYS A 249 31.95 -13.04 16.84
C LYS A 249 33.12 -13.75 16.18
N LYS A 250 33.14 -13.86 14.84
CA LYS A 250 34.24 -14.45 14.09
C LYS A 250 35.45 -13.53 13.96
N GLN A 251 35.32 -12.24 14.32
CA GLN A 251 36.37 -11.23 14.24
C GLN A 251 36.98 -10.91 15.61
N CYS A 252 36.38 -11.38 16.71
CA CYS A 252 36.90 -11.34 18.07
C CYS A 252 37.63 -12.63 18.42
#